data_893021d50476c868044f95cd35362a24
#
_entry.id   893021d50476c868044f95cd35362a24
#
_cell.length_a   1.000
_cell.length_b   1.000
_cell.length_c   1.000
_cell.angle_alpha   90.00
_cell.angle_beta   90.00
_cell.angle_gamma   90.00
#
_symmetry.space_group_name_H-M   'P 1'
#
loop_
_entity.id
_entity.type
_entity.pdbx_description
1 polymer ?
#
loop_
_entity_poly.entity_id
_entity_poly.type
_entity_poly.pdbx_seq_one_letter_code
_entity_poly.pdbx_strand_id
1 'polypeptide(L)'
;VRSRGLGDVYKRQIEEGLCGRTTIFPDAVRDARKGIDLIGVVVESHKPVDVIAIMLGTNDCKTEFHADAKTIAKGMEAVARKANKTAGEHAKIVIVSPIHLGKGVGEEGFDPEFNESSENVSRQLAWEYEKIAKENGFYYFDAAGAAKPSEVDRQHLDEKGHKMFAEKYS
;
A
#
# COMPACT_ATOMS: atom_id res chain seq x y z
N VAL A 1 0.71 6.43 -19.24
CA VAL A 1 1.83 7.17 -19.87
C VAL A 1 3.13 6.63 -19.29
N ARG A 2 3.90 5.92 -20.11
CA ARG A 2 5.24 5.46 -19.71
C ARG A 2 6.20 6.65 -19.79
N SER A 3 6.57 7.23 -18.66
CA SER A 3 7.71 8.15 -18.59
C SER A 3 9.02 7.34 -18.59
N ARG A 4 9.56 7.06 -19.77
CA ARG A 4 10.93 6.57 -19.89
C ARG A 4 11.87 7.76 -19.94
N GLY A 5 12.43 8.12 -18.80
CA GLY A 5 13.62 8.99 -18.75
C GLY A 5 14.86 8.20 -19.22
N LEU A 6 15.79 8.87 -19.91
CA LEU A 6 17.04 8.28 -20.44
C LEU A 6 17.96 7.66 -19.36
N GLY A 7 17.66 7.83 -18.06
CA GLY A 7 18.39 7.23 -16.93
C GLY A 7 17.89 5.84 -16.51
N ASP A 8 16.75 5.37 -17.02
CA ASP A 8 16.08 4.14 -16.57
C ASP A 8 16.32 2.91 -17.44
N VAL A 9 17.34 2.92 -18.28
CA VAL A 9 17.64 1.83 -19.24
C VAL A 9 17.88 0.49 -18.53
N TYR A 10 18.16 0.50 -17.24
CA TYR A 10 18.49 -0.69 -16.44
C TYR A 10 17.45 -1.07 -15.40
N LYS A 11 16.37 -0.29 -15.22
CA LYS A 11 15.30 -0.62 -14.26
C LYS A 11 14.04 -1.05 -15.01
N ARG A 12 13.60 -2.28 -14.77
CA ARG A 12 12.31 -2.79 -15.22
C ARG A 12 11.31 -2.70 -14.08
N GLN A 13 10.29 -1.89 -14.22
CA GLN A 13 9.17 -1.83 -13.29
C GLN A 13 8.06 -2.77 -13.73
N ILE A 14 7.50 -3.51 -12.77
CA ILE A 14 6.34 -4.38 -12.92
C ILE A 14 5.26 -3.84 -12.00
N GLU A 15 4.12 -3.48 -12.58
CA GLU A 15 3.00 -2.89 -11.86
C GLU A 15 1.96 -3.97 -11.56
N GLU A 16 1.65 -4.15 -10.27
CA GLU A 16 0.68 -5.14 -9.78
C GLU A 16 -0.41 -4.48 -8.93
N GLY A 17 -0.81 -3.27 -9.31
CA GLY A 17 -1.90 -2.53 -8.68
C GLY A 17 -3.26 -3.14 -9.02
N LEU A 18 -4.10 -3.35 -8.00
CA LEU A 18 -5.50 -3.77 -8.16
C LEU A 18 -6.37 -2.98 -7.18
N CYS A 19 -7.37 -2.26 -7.70
CA CYS A 19 -8.32 -1.50 -6.90
C CYS A 19 -9.02 -2.40 -5.86
N GLY A 20 -9.17 -1.90 -4.62
CA GLY A 20 -9.83 -2.63 -3.54
C GLY A 20 -8.94 -3.69 -2.86
N ARG A 21 -7.65 -3.81 -3.20
CA ARG A 21 -6.78 -4.79 -2.55
C ARG A 21 -6.52 -4.44 -1.09
N THR A 22 -6.73 -5.44 -0.22
CA THR A 22 -6.44 -5.39 1.21
C THR A 22 -5.14 -6.14 1.54
N THR A 23 -4.70 -6.09 2.79
CA THR A 23 -3.62 -6.96 3.26
C THR A 23 -4.11 -8.41 3.42
N ILE A 24 -5.04 -8.66 4.35
CA ILE A 24 -5.51 -10.01 4.72
C ILE A 24 -7.04 -10.16 4.73
N PHE A 25 -7.80 -9.07 4.56
CA PHE A 25 -9.26 -9.10 4.64
C PHE A 25 -9.88 -9.52 3.31
N PRO A 26 -10.86 -10.43 3.31
CA PRO A 26 -11.60 -10.76 2.10
C PRO A 26 -12.58 -9.63 1.74
N ASP A 27 -12.68 -9.29 0.47
CA ASP A 27 -13.77 -8.46 -0.05
C ASP A 27 -14.98 -9.36 -0.31
N ALA A 28 -16.16 -9.01 0.22
CA ALA A 28 -17.34 -9.84 0.11
C ALA A 28 -17.94 -9.88 -1.31
N VAL A 29 -17.62 -8.92 -2.13
CA VAL A 29 -18.19 -8.71 -3.47
C VAL A 29 -17.21 -9.00 -4.60
N ARG A 30 -15.92 -8.73 -4.34
CA ARG A 30 -14.86 -8.79 -5.36
C ARG A 30 -13.84 -9.87 -5.03
N ASP A 31 -13.70 -10.83 -5.90
CA ASP A 31 -12.70 -11.89 -5.76
C ASP A 31 -11.26 -11.34 -5.84
N ALA A 32 -10.32 -12.12 -5.28
CA ALA A 32 -8.88 -11.88 -5.37
C ALA A 32 -8.42 -10.51 -4.82
N ARG A 33 -9.04 -10.01 -3.74
CA ARG A 33 -8.64 -8.77 -3.09
C ARG A 33 -7.66 -8.95 -1.93
N LYS A 34 -7.54 -10.14 -1.37
CA LYS A 34 -6.57 -10.43 -0.30
C LYS A 34 -5.14 -10.46 -0.84
N GLY A 35 -4.33 -9.48 -0.47
CA GLY A 35 -2.92 -9.41 -0.86
C GLY A 35 -2.11 -10.63 -0.42
N ILE A 36 -2.39 -11.15 0.78
CA ILE A 36 -1.70 -12.34 1.31
C ILE A 36 -1.85 -13.58 0.44
N ASP A 37 -2.98 -13.75 -0.22
CA ASP A 37 -3.22 -14.91 -1.07
C ASP A 37 -2.48 -14.79 -2.41
N LEU A 38 -2.30 -13.58 -2.92
CA LEU A 38 -1.76 -13.29 -4.24
C LEU A 38 -0.26 -13.04 -4.26
N ILE A 39 0.30 -12.45 -3.22
CA ILE A 39 1.69 -11.94 -3.24
C ILE A 39 2.71 -13.03 -3.60
N GLY A 40 2.50 -14.27 -3.14
CA GLY A 40 3.39 -15.39 -3.48
C GLY A 40 3.38 -15.70 -4.97
N VAL A 41 2.19 -15.80 -5.58
CA VAL A 41 2.03 -16.09 -7.01
C VAL A 41 2.60 -14.98 -7.87
N VAL A 42 2.32 -13.72 -7.51
CA VAL A 42 2.83 -12.53 -8.21
C VAL A 42 4.36 -12.51 -8.19
N VAL A 43 4.97 -12.66 -7.04
CA VAL A 43 6.43 -12.67 -6.90
C VAL A 43 7.05 -13.84 -7.67
N GLU A 44 6.47 -15.05 -7.54
CA GLU A 44 6.95 -16.25 -8.24
C GLU A 44 6.95 -16.05 -9.77
N SER A 45 5.89 -15.41 -10.30
CA SER A 45 5.73 -15.19 -11.74
C SER A 45 6.71 -14.19 -12.33
N HIS A 46 7.28 -13.32 -11.49
CA HIS A 46 8.15 -12.22 -11.93
C HIS A 46 9.63 -12.39 -11.56
N LYS A 47 9.99 -13.47 -10.89
CA LYS A 47 11.40 -13.72 -10.52
C LYS A 47 12.34 -13.73 -11.75
N PRO A 48 13.57 -13.25 -11.60
CA PRO A 48 14.16 -12.63 -10.42
C PRO A 48 13.69 -11.18 -10.24
N VAL A 49 13.50 -10.74 -8.99
CA VAL A 49 13.14 -9.37 -8.62
C VAL A 49 14.15 -8.82 -7.61
N ASP A 50 14.57 -7.57 -7.79
CA ASP A 50 15.56 -6.92 -6.92
C ASP A 50 14.90 -6.15 -5.77
N VAL A 51 13.73 -5.53 -6.04
CA VAL A 51 12.99 -4.72 -5.07
C VAL A 51 11.50 -5.01 -5.19
N ILE A 52 10.84 -5.19 -4.06
CA ILE A 52 9.38 -5.32 -3.96
C ILE A 52 8.86 -4.23 -3.03
N ALA A 53 8.18 -3.23 -3.60
CA ALA A 53 7.48 -2.20 -2.85
C ALA A 53 6.02 -2.59 -2.66
N ILE A 54 5.56 -2.60 -1.41
CA ILE A 54 4.20 -3.01 -1.05
C ILE A 54 3.50 -1.84 -0.37
N MET A 55 2.46 -1.29 -1.01
CA MET A 55 1.61 -0.23 -0.47
C MET A 55 0.18 -0.74 -0.40
N LEU A 56 -0.23 -1.22 0.75
CA LEU A 56 -1.58 -1.69 1.07
C LEU A 56 -2.00 -1.11 2.42
N GLY A 57 -3.29 -1.22 2.76
CA GLY A 57 -3.81 -0.79 4.06
C GLY A 57 -4.95 0.22 3.96
N THR A 58 -5.05 1.00 2.89
CA THR A 58 -6.18 1.93 2.70
C THR A 58 -7.52 1.20 2.71
N ASN A 59 -7.64 0.13 1.93
CA ASN A 59 -8.87 -0.67 1.86
C ASN A 59 -9.15 -1.45 3.15
N ASP A 60 -8.13 -1.73 3.93
CA ASP A 60 -8.27 -2.38 5.25
C ASP A 60 -8.92 -1.46 6.29
N CYS A 61 -8.89 -0.12 6.04
CA CYS A 61 -9.56 0.87 6.86
C CYS A 61 -11.08 0.94 6.65
N LYS A 62 -11.66 0.17 5.72
CA LYS A 62 -13.11 0.13 5.51
C LYS A 62 -13.84 -0.27 6.77
N THR A 63 -15.01 0.31 6.96
CA THR A 63 -15.84 0.10 8.15
C THR A 63 -16.24 -1.34 8.38
N GLU A 64 -16.44 -2.10 7.31
CA GLU A 64 -16.84 -3.51 7.36
C GLU A 64 -15.82 -4.42 8.08
N PHE A 65 -14.52 -4.06 8.05
CA PHE A 65 -13.49 -4.88 8.68
C PHE A 65 -13.27 -4.59 10.17
N HIS A 66 -13.76 -3.48 10.69
CA HIS A 66 -13.59 -3.07 12.09
C HIS A 66 -12.14 -3.21 12.60
N ALA A 67 -11.15 -3.01 11.71
CA ALA A 67 -9.75 -3.22 12.00
C ALA A 67 -9.09 -1.96 12.56
N ASP A 68 -8.28 -2.11 13.60
CA ASP A 68 -7.37 -1.08 14.05
C ASP A 68 -6.05 -1.09 13.26
N ALA A 69 -5.28 -0.01 13.36
CA ALA A 69 -4.01 0.13 12.63
C ALA A 69 -3.01 -0.99 12.96
N LYS A 70 -3.00 -1.49 14.19
CA LYS A 70 -2.13 -2.58 14.62
C LYS A 70 -2.49 -3.91 13.96
N THR A 71 -3.79 -4.19 13.80
CA THR A 71 -4.27 -5.39 13.09
C THR A 71 -3.93 -5.31 11.61
N ILE A 72 -4.13 -4.14 10.98
CA ILE A 72 -3.75 -3.90 9.59
C ILE A 72 -2.23 -4.08 9.39
N ALA A 73 -1.42 -3.53 10.31
CA ALA A 73 0.03 -3.68 10.27
C ALA A 73 0.49 -5.14 10.36
N LYS A 74 -0.14 -5.96 11.20
CA LYS A 74 0.12 -7.41 11.23
C LYS A 74 -0.23 -8.09 9.90
N GLY A 75 -1.29 -7.65 9.24
CA GLY A 75 -1.64 -8.09 7.89
C GLY A 75 -0.55 -7.72 6.87
N MET A 76 -0.08 -6.46 6.91
CA MET A 76 1.04 -6.00 6.07
C MET A 76 2.32 -6.77 6.35
N GLU A 77 2.64 -7.01 7.61
CA GLU A 77 3.80 -7.84 8.00
C GLU A 77 3.72 -9.24 7.38
N ALA A 78 2.57 -9.89 7.47
CA ALA A 78 2.36 -11.21 6.88
C ALA A 78 2.58 -11.21 5.36
N VAL A 79 2.05 -10.21 4.66
CA VAL A 79 2.24 -10.02 3.21
C VAL A 79 3.70 -9.80 2.87
N ALA A 80 4.39 -8.89 3.58
CA ALA A 80 5.80 -8.57 3.35
C ALA A 80 6.72 -9.77 3.63
N ARG A 81 6.49 -10.51 4.70
CA ARG A 81 7.24 -11.74 5.02
C ARG A 81 7.04 -12.82 3.97
N LYS A 82 5.81 -12.99 3.46
CA LYS A 82 5.53 -13.94 2.38
C LYS A 82 6.22 -13.51 1.09
N ALA A 83 6.20 -12.22 0.74
CA ALA A 83 6.93 -11.67 -0.40
C ALA A 83 8.44 -11.97 -0.29
N ASN A 84 9.04 -11.64 0.86
CA ASN A 84 10.46 -11.87 1.15
C ASN A 84 10.84 -13.34 1.02
N LYS A 85 10.07 -14.22 1.66
CA LYS A 85 10.30 -15.68 1.58
C LYS A 85 10.22 -16.19 0.14
N THR A 86 9.27 -15.68 -0.64
CA THR A 86 9.09 -16.11 -2.04
C THR A 86 10.18 -15.56 -2.95
N ALA A 87 10.55 -14.30 -2.79
CA ALA A 87 11.58 -13.65 -3.63
C ALA A 87 12.99 -14.20 -3.39
N GLY A 88 13.30 -14.56 -2.14
CA GLY A 88 14.63 -14.99 -1.73
C GLY A 88 15.50 -13.83 -1.22
N GLU A 89 16.69 -14.16 -0.75
CA GLU A 89 17.59 -13.26 -0.01
C GLU A 89 18.09 -12.04 -0.79
N HIS A 90 18.03 -12.07 -2.12
CA HIS A 90 18.50 -10.96 -2.96
C HIS A 90 17.52 -9.81 -3.07
N ALA A 91 16.22 -10.06 -2.84
CA ALA A 91 15.19 -9.04 -2.98
C ALA A 91 15.10 -8.15 -1.75
N LYS A 92 15.00 -6.85 -1.97
CA LYS A 92 14.72 -5.87 -0.93
C LYS A 92 13.22 -5.64 -0.82
N ILE A 93 12.69 -5.76 0.39
CA ILE A 93 11.29 -5.45 0.66
C ILE A 93 11.19 -4.01 1.16
N VAL A 94 10.32 -3.22 0.54
CA VAL A 94 9.98 -1.86 0.96
C VAL A 94 8.52 -1.83 1.38
N ILE A 95 8.28 -1.61 2.65
CA ILE A 95 6.93 -1.36 3.16
C ILE A 95 6.64 0.13 2.96
N VAL A 96 5.57 0.43 2.24
CA VAL A 96 5.11 1.79 2.00
C VAL A 96 3.82 1.99 2.78
N SER A 97 3.81 2.90 3.76
CA SER A 97 2.54 3.29 4.38
C SER A 97 1.72 4.12 3.38
N PRO A 98 0.40 3.86 3.25
CA PRO A 98 -0.42 4.62 2.31
C PRO A 98 -0.56 6.08 2.76
N ILE A 99 -0.98 6.94 1.84
CA ILE A 99 -1.42 8.30 2.19
C ILE A 99 -2.61 8.23 3.14
N HIS A 100 -2.79 9.27 3.95
CA HIS A 100 -3.95 9.33 4.84
C HIS A 100 -5.24 9.45 4.04
N LEU A 101 -6.31 8.87 4.54
CA LEU A 101 -7.66 9.20 4.08
C LEU A 101 -7.96 10.67 4.40
N GLY A 102 -8.54 11.37 3.45
CA GLY A 102 -8.94 12.77 3.59
C GLY A 102 -10.13 12.92 4.55
N LYS A 103 -10.19 14.10 5.19
CA LYS A 103 -11.30 14.41 6.11
C LYS A 103 -12.63 14.32 5.39
N GLY A 104 -13.59 13.62 5.99
CA GLY A 104 -14.93 13.44 5.46
C GLY A 104 -15.01 12.47 4.28
N VAL A 105 -14.07 11.53 4.16
CA VAL A 105 -14.05 10.52 3.09
C VAL A 105 -15.33 9.69 3.01
N GLY A 106 -16.06 9.54 4.11
CA GLY A 106 -17.34 8.81 4.19
C GLY A 106 -18.58 9.71 4.22
N GLU A 107 -18.45 11.03 3.99
CA GLU A 107 -19.59 11.94 3.90
C GLU A 107 -20.41 11.71 2.62
N GLU A 108 -21.62 12.27 2.58
CA GLU A 108 -22.48 12.20 1.40
C GLU A 108 -21.76 12.73 0.14
N GLY A 109 -21.78 11.93 -0.92
CA GLY A 109 -21.09 12.23 -2.18
C GLY A 109 -19.69 11.64 -2.30
N PHE A 110 -19.17 11.01 -1.24
CA PHE A 110 -17.89 10.30 -1.21
C PHE A 110 -18.11 8.79 -1.03
N ASP A 111 -17.13 8.08 -0.50
CA ASP A 111 -17.15 6.63 -0.40
C ASP A 111 -17.76 6.15 0.94
N PRO A 112 -18.98 5.57 0.93
CA PRO A 112 -19.69 5.14 2.14
C PRO A 112 -19.03 3.92 2.84
N GLU A 113 -18.05 3.28 2.21
CA GLU A 113 -17.30 2.19 2.84
C GLU A 113 -16.35 2.68 3.95
N PHE A 114 -16.13 4.01 4.05
CA PHE A 114 -15.28 4.67 5.05
C PHE A 114 -16.08 5.58 5.99
N ASN A 115 -15.46 5.99 7.08
CA ASN A 115 -15.99 6.96 8.03
C ASN A 115 -14.86 7.67 8.80
N GLU A 116 -15.19 8.48 9.79
CA GLU A 116 -14.22 9.17 10.65
C GLU A 116 -13.27 8.19 11.38
N SER A 117 -13.73 7.01 11.78
CA SER A 117 -12.86 5.99 12.37
C SER A 117 -11.81 5.51 11.36
N SER A 118 -12.20 5.34 10.10
CA SER A 118 -11.29 4.97 9.00
C SER A 118 -10.18 6.02 8.80
N GLU A 119 -10.55 7.31 8.86
CA GLU A 119 -9.56 8.41 8.80
C GLU A 119 -8.55 8.30 9.95
N ASN A 120 -9.05 8.09 11.17
CA ASN A 120 -8.21 7.99 12.36
C ASN A 120 -7.28 6.78 12.31
N VAL A 121 -7.76 5.63 11.82
CA VAL A 121 -6.95 4.42 11.61
C VAL A 121 -5.88 4.68 10.55
N SER A 122 -6.23 5.30 9.42
CA SER A 122 -5.28 5.59 8.33
C SER A 122 -4.08 6.44 8.79
N ARG A 123 -4.31 7.39 9.70
CA ARG A 123 -3.25 8.25 10.27
C ARG A 123 -2.26 7.51 11.17
N GLN A 124 -2.65 6.36 11.70
CA GLN A 124 -1.81 5.56 12.60
C GLN A 124 -0.99 4.51 11.83
N LEU A 125 -1.32 4.23 10.57
CA LEU A 125 -0.65 3.18 9.78
C LEU A 125 0.85 3.45 9.60
N ALA A 126 1.24 4.70 9.37
CA ALA A 126 2.65 5.06 9.16
C ALA A 126 3.53 4.61 10.32
N TRP A 127 3.12 4.90 11.55
CA TRP A 127 3.87 4.52 12.75
C TRP A 127 3.94 3.00 12.96
N GLU A 128 2.81 2.30 12.77
CA GLU A 128 2.79 0.84 12.92
C GLU A 128 3.61 0.14 11.82
N TYR A 129 3.59 0.69 10.59
CA TYR A 129 4.35 0.12 9.46
C TYR A 129 5.87 0.34 9.61
N GLU A 130 6.28 1.52 10.07
CA GLU A 130 7.69 1.78 10.38
C GLU A 130 8.22 0.78 11.42
N LYS A 131 7.42 0.51 12.46
CA LYS A 131 7.76 -0.44 13.51
C LYS A 131 7.95 -1.85 12.95
N ILE A 132 6.98 -2.39 12.21
CA ILE A 132 7.11 -3.74 11.62
C ILE A 132 8.25 -3.83 10.59
N ALA A 133 8.50 -2.77 9.82
CA ALA A 133 9.61 -2.74 8.89
C ALA A 133 10.95 -2.86 9.64
N LYS A 134 11.12 -2.08 10.71
CA LYS A 134 12.31 -2.13 11.56
C LYS A 134 12.51 -3.49 12.24
N GLU A 135 11.44 -4.07 12.78
CA GLU A 135 11.49 -5.38 13.46
C GLU A 135 11.86 -6.53 12.50
N ASN A 136 11.52 -6.41 11.21
CA ASN A 136 11.80 -7.44 10.20
C ASN A 136 13.01 -7.12 9.30
N GLY A 137 13.70 -5.99 9.50
CA GLY A 137 14.81 -5.56 8.65
C GLY A 137 14.39 -5.16 7.23
N PHE A 138 13.15 -4.73 7.04
CA PHE A 138 12.64 -4.22 5.78
C PHE A 138 12.87 -2.71 5.65
N TYR A 139 12.92 -2.23 4.43
CA TYR A 139 12.92 -0.79 4.16
C TYR A 139 11.52 -0.21 4.39
N TYR A 140 11.48 1.06 4.73
CA TYR A 140 10.23 1.77 4.98
C TYR A 140 10.17 3.10 4.22
N PHE A 141 8.99 3.46 3.73
CA PHE A 141 8.69 4.75 3.15
C PHE A 141 7.31 5.24 3.59
N ASP A 142 7.22 6.49 4.07
CA ASP A 142 5.95 7.13 4.43
C ASP A 142 5.38 7.94 3.28
N ALA A 143 4.34 7.42 2.62
CA ALA A 143 3.66 8.12 1.54
C ALA A 143 2.88 9.35 2.03
N ALA A 144 2.34 9.33 3.25
CA ALA A 144 1.60 10.46 3.81
C ALA A 144 2.50 11.66 4.10
N GLY A 145 3.78 11.42 4.42
CA GLY A 145 4.80 12.47 4.50
C GLY A 145 5.21 13.04 3.14
N ALA A 146 4.88 12.36 2.05
CA ALA A 146 5.24 12.75 0.69
C ALA A 146 4.09 13.46 -0.05
N ALA A 147 2.85 12.99 0.09
CA ALA A 147 1.70 13.48 -0.65
C ALA A 147 0.40 13.39 0.16
N LYS A 148 -0.61 14.11 -0.30
CA LYS A 148 -1.97 14.12 0.29
C LYS A 148 -2.96 13.55 -0.72
N PRO A 149 -4.11 13.03 -0.25
CA PRO A 149 -5.19 12.60 -1.14
C PRO A 149 -5.77 13.80 -1.91
N SER A 150 -6.34 13.51 -3.08
CA SER A 150 -7.07 14.51 -3.86
C SER A 150 -8.36 14.94 -3.14
N GLU A 151 -8.81 16.15 -3.40
CA GLU A 151 -10.11 16.64 -2.90
C GLU A 151 -11.29 16.00 -3.65
N VAL A 152 -11.06 15.32 -4.77
CA VAL A 152 -12.10 14.72 -5.61
C VAL A 152 -12.73 13.50 -4.93
N ASP A 153 -11.90 12.65 -4.32
CA ASP A 153 -12.37 11.41 -3.69
C ASP A 153 -11.84 11.18 -2.27
N ARG A 154 -10.92 12.02 -1.83
CA ARG A 154 -10.32 11.97 -0.50
C ARG A 154 -9.58 10.65 -0.17
N GLN A 155 -9.20 9.88 -1.21
CA GLN A 155 -8.55 8.57 -1.10
C GLN A 155 -7.31 8.44 -1.97
N HIS A 156 -7.38 8.88 -3.23
CA HIS A 156 -6.33 8.65 -4.21
C HIS A 156 -5.48 9.91 -4.44
N LEU A 157 -4.29 9.72 -4.98
CA LEU A 157 -3.44 10.81 -5.44
C LEU A 157 -3.97 11.39 -6.75
N ASP A 158 -3.99 12.71 -6.86
CA ASP A 158 -4.10 13.40 -8.14
C ASP A 158 -2.74 13.44 -8.87
N GLU A 159 -2.70 14.07 -10.04
CA GLU A 159 -1.48 14.20 -10.84
C GLU A 159 -0.34 14.88 -10.04
N LYS A 160 -0.66 15.92 -9.28
CA LYS A 160 0.31 16.63 -8.44
C LYS A 160 0.81 15.75 -7.30
N GLY A 161 -0.09 15.02 -6.65
CA GLY A 161 0.23 14.07 -5.58
C GLY A 161 1.14 12.94 -6.07
N HIS A 162 0.87 12.38 -7.24
CA HIS A 162 1.74 11.39 -7.88
C HIS A 162 3.14 11.92 -8.16
N LYS A 163 3.26 13.16 -8.65
CA LYS A 163 4.56 13.81 -8.88
C LYS A 163 5.33 13.98 -7.59
N MET A 164 4.70 14.54 -6.56
CA MET A 164 5.33 14.74 -5.25
C MET A 164 5.77 13.43 -4.61
N PHE A 165 4.95 12.39 -4.71
CA PHE A 165 5.29 11.05 -4.24
C PHE A 165 6.53 10.51 -4.98
N ALA A 166 6.53 10.57 -6.30
CA ALA A 166 7.64 10.08 -7.12
C ALA A 166 8.97 10.79 -6.81
N GLU A 167 8.96 12.11 -6.64
CA GLU A 167 10.14 12.92 -6.29
C GLU A 167 10.75 12.54 -4.94
N LYS A 168 9.92 12.15 -3.97
CA LYS A 168 10.40 11.72 -2.64
C LYS A 168 10.79 10.24 -2.56
N TYR A 169 10.18 9.41 -3.40
CA TYR A 169 10.43 7.97 -3.44
C TYR A 169 11.66 7.59 -4.27
N SER A 170 12.12 8.49 -5.15
CA SER A 170 13.30 8.29 -5.99
C SER A 170 14.59 8.46 -5.21
#